data_33a7c7a3a6089c463b12940f014551a4
#
_entry.id   33a7c7a3a6089c463b12940f014551a4
#
_cell.length_a   1.000
_cell.length_b   1.000
_cell.length_c   1.000
_cell.angle_alpha   90.00
_cell.angle_beta   90.00
_cell.angle_gamma   90.00
#
_symmetry.space_group_name_H-M   'P 1'
#
loop_
_entity.id
_entity.type
_entity.pdbx_description
1 polymer ?
#
loop_
_entity_poly.entity_id
_entity_poly.type
_entity_poly.pdbx_seq_one_letter_code
_entity_poly.pdbx_strand_id
1 'polypeptide(L)'
;AVASCSFTNKTFENDDKDKLLLDLITYVLEKGHYEPKVLNDEFSVNVFEDFIDVIDPTKRYFVASDIAEFEKYKYQIDDEIKNTDITFFNVVYERLMQRMSDAKDIYKEVLATPFDYSENESISIKYDEEPFAANRDELKERWRKQLKYATLGTYDSKIVHMDNKDLEVTDEHDHAAHTPKEAESESRKSTETTLDEFFDFINDL
;
A
#
# COMPACT_ATOMS: atom_id res chain seq x y z
N ALA A 1 -2.35 -24.05 20.94
CA ALA A 1 -3.61 -23.54 20.40
C ALA A 1 -3.23 -22.48 19.38
N VAL A 2 -3.34 -22.82 18.11
CA VAL A 2 -3.09 -21.88 16.99
C VAL A 2 -4.36 -21.07 16.87
N ALA A 3 -4.32 -19.79 17.26
CA ALA A 3 -5.40 -18.86 16.98
C ALA A 3 -5.33 -18.55 15.47
N SER A 4 -6.17 -19.24 14.69
CA SER A 4 -6.46 -18.89 13.31
C SER A 4 -7.21 -17.57 13.35
N CYS A 5 -6.57 -16.46 12.96
CA CYS A 5 -7.26 -15.24 12.64
C CYS A 5 -8.13 -15.53 11.40
N SER A 6 -9.38 -15.84 11.64
CA SER A 6 -10.38 -15.85 10.59
C SER A 6 -10.60 -14.41 10.16
N PHE A 7 -10.01 -14.02 9.04
CA PHE A 7 -10.51 -12.89 8.27
C PHE A 7 -11.97 -13.20 7.97
N THR A 8 -12.88 -12.56 8.66
CA THR A 8 -14.27 -12.60 8.26
C THR A 8 -14.35 -11.91 6.91
N ASN A 9 -14.63 -12.69 5.86
CA ASN A 9 -15.05 -12.15 4.58
C ASN A 9 -16.24 -11.23 4.83
N LYS A 10 -16.00 -9.95 5.04
CA LYS A 10 -17.00 -8.92 4.81
C LYS A 10 -17.08 -8.78 3.28
N THR A 11 -17.78 -9.70 2.64
CA THR A 11 -18.37 -9.40 1.35
C THR A 11 -19.27 -8.19 1.55
N PHE A 12 -19.27 -7.26 0.62
CA PHE A 12 -20.23 -6.16 0.59
C PHE A 12 -21.61 -6.77 0.34
N GLU A 13 -22.24 -7.31 1.40
CA GLU A 13 -23.48 -8.12 1.34
C GLU A 13 -24.73 -7.24 1.31
N ASN A 14 -24.74 -6.20 0.48
CA ASN A 14 -26.00 -5.51 0.24
C ASN A 14 -26.18 -5.28 -1.25
N ASP A 15 -26.44 -6.36 -1.98
CA ASP A 15 -26.71 -6.38 -3.42
C ASP A 15 -27.62 -5.24 -3.89
N ASP A 16 -28.64 -4.89 -3.11
CA ASP A 16 -29.58 -3.83 -3.48
C ASP A 16 -28.96 -2.43 -3.35
N LYS A 17 -28.09 -2.22 -2.36
CA LYS A 17 -27.40 -0.94 -2.15
C LYS A 17 -26.32 -0.72 -3.21
N ASP A 18 -25.56 -1.75 -3.53
CA ASP A 18 -24.49 -1.68 -4.52
C ASP A 18 -25.05 -1.49 -5.92
N LYS A 19 -26.14 -2.17 -6.25
CA LYS A 19 -26.91 -1.95 -7.49
C LYS A 19 -27.42 -0.52 -7.60
N LEU A 20 -28.03 0.00 -6.54
CA LEU A 20 -28.54 1.38 -6.52
C LEU A 20 -27.39 2.39 -6.71
N LEU A 21 -26.24 2.14 -6.09
CA LEU A 21 -25.05 3.00 -6.23
C LEU A 21 -24.51 2.97 -7.67
N LEU A 22 -24.42 1.79 -8.28
CA LEU A 22 -24.01 1.65 -9.69
C LEU A 22 -24.98 2.30 -10.65
N ASP A 23 -26.29 2.15 -10.44
CA ASP A 23 -27.31 2.83 -11.24
C ASP A 23 -27.18 4.34 -11.15
N LEU A 24 -26.90 4.86 -9.94
CA LEU A 24 -26.68 6.29 -9.72
C LEU A 24 -25.37 6.77 -10.42
N ILE A 25 -24.30 6.02 -10.30
CA ILE A 25 -23.02 6.33 -10.98
C ILE A 25 -23.24 6.35 -12.50
N THR A 26 -23.87 5.34 -13.05
CA THR A 26 -24.19 5.23 -14.49
C THR A 26 -25.01 6.45 -14.95
N TYR A 27 -26.05 6.81 -14.22
CA TYR A 27 -26.85 7.98 -14.53
C TYR A 27 -26.05 9.28 -14.52
N VAL A 28 -25.17 9.46 -13.52
CA VAL A 28 -24.32 10.65 -13.42
C VAL A 28 -23.33 10.69 -14.58
N LEU A 29 -22.67 9.59 -14.91
CA LEU A 29 -21.70 9.54 -16.02
C LEU A 29 -22.34 9.83 -17.38
N GLU A 30 -23.52 9.26 -17.65
CA GLU A 30 -24.18 9.39 -18.95
C GLU A 30 -25.00 10.66 -19.11
N LYS A 31 -25.64 11.16 -18.04
CA LYS A 31 -26.64 12.21 -18.11
C LYS A 31 -26.36 13.42 -17.25
N GLY A 32 -25.69 13.24 -16.11
CA GLY A 32 -25.47 14.28 -15.11
C GLY A 32 -24.14 14.97 -15.22
N HIS A 33 -23.17 14.40 -15.93
CA HIS A 33 -21.83 14.96 -16.09
C HIS A 33 -21.83 16.07 -17.15
N TYR A 34 -21.04 17.13 -16.91
CA TYR A 34 -20.86 18.23 -17.87
C TYR A 34 -20.36 17.72 -19.24
N GLU A 35 -19.52 16.72 -19.25
CA GLU A 35 -19.05 15.99 -20.41
C GLU A 35 -19.45 14.52 -20.26
N PRO A 36 -20.60 14.09 -20.82
CA PRO A 36 -21.06 12.72 -20.68
C PRO A 36 -20.02 11.71 -21.17
N LYS A 37 -19.80 10.66 -20.39
CA LYS A 37 -18.88 9.58 -20.74
C LYS A 37 -19.62 8.49 -21.49
N VAL A 38 -18.98 7.97 -22.53
CA VAL A 38 -19.48 6.78 -23.24
C VAL A 38 -18.91 5.56 -22.54
N LEU A 39 -19.78 4.71 -22.01
CA LEU A 39 -19.39 3.43 -21.42
C LEU A 39 -19.06 2.44 -22.55
N ASN A 40 -17.77 2.27 -22.81
CA ASN A 40 -17.22 1.40 -23.85
C ASN A 40 -15.86 0.84 -23.41
N ASP A 41 -15.22 0.02 -24.26
CA ASP A 41 -13.90 -0.58 -23.97
C ASP A 41 -12.82 0.46 -23.62
N GLU A 42 -12.81 1.64 -24.23
CA GLU A 42 -11.86 2.71 -23.92
C GLU A 42 -12.08 3.24 -22.50
N PHE A 43 -13.35 3.41 -22.10
CA PHE A 43 -13.70 3.74 -20.73
C PHE A 43 -13.24 2.66 -19.76
N SER A 44 -13.49 1.37 -20.09
CA SER A 44 -13.05 0.23 -19.27
C SER A 44 -11.54 0.22 -19.05
N VAL A 45 -10.75 0.45 -20.13
CA VAL A 45 -9.28 0.51 -20.04
C VAL A 45 -8.82 1.62 -19.11
N ASN A 46 -9.38 2.82 -19.25
CA ASN A 46 -9.01 3.96 -18.40
C ASN A 46 -9.37 3.69 -16.93
N VAL A 47 -10.56 3.17 -16.65
CA VAL A 47 -10.97 2.82 -15.27
C VAL A 47 -10.07 1.73 -14.69
N PHE A 48 -9.72 0.72 -15.48
CA PHE A 48 -8.82 -0.34 -15.05
C PHE A 48 -7.44 0.21 -14.62
N GLU A 49 -6.83 1.02 -15.46
CA GLU A 49 -5.51 1.60 -15.22
C GLU A 49 -5.53 2.53 -14.00
N ASP A 50 -6.46 3.47 -13.97
CA ASP A 50 -6.62 4.41 -12.86
C ASP A 50 -6.90 3.69 -11.53
N PHE A 51 -7.73 2.63 -11.55
CA PHE A 51 -8.09 1.90 -10.34
C PHE A 51 -6.90 1.16 -9.74
N ILE A 52 -6.10 0.47 -10.56
CA ILE A 52 -4.90 -0.22 -10.10
C ILE A 52 -3.87 0.77 -9.55
N ASP A 53 -3.67 1.89 -10.21
CA ASP A 53 -2.72 2.93 -9.79
C ASP A 53 -3.16 3.60 -8.47
N VAL A 54 -4.47 3.80 -8.27
CA VAL A 54 -4.99 4.36 -7.01
C VAL A 54 -4.86 3.38 -5.84
N ILE A 55 -5.07 2.08 -6.09
CA ILE A 55 -5.04 1.06 -5.03
C ILE A 55 -3.61 0.72 -4.60
N ASP A 56 -2.67 0.64 -5.53
CA ASP A 56 -1.27 0.34 -5.22
C ASP A 56 -0.29 1.33 -5.88
N PRO A 57 -0.34 2.62 -5.50
CA PRO A 57 0.41 3.69 -6.16
C PRO A 57 1.93 3.54 -6.02
N THR A 58 2.38 2.78 -5.06
CA THR A 58 3.82 2.50 -4.82
C THR A 58 4.25 1.11 -5.24
N LYS A 59 3.35 0.34 -5.85
CA LYS A 59 3.55 -1.03 -6.35
C LYS A 59 4.21 -1.95 -5.30
N ARG A 60 3.70 -1.88 -4.07
CA ARG A 60 4.22 -2.62 -2.92
C ARG A 60 3.32 -3.73 -2.41
N TYR A 61 2.14 -3.91 -3.02
CA TYR A 61 1.22 -4.98 -2.68
C TYR A 61 1.14 -6.01 -3.79
N PHE A 62 0.72 -5.59 -4.99
CA PHE A 62 0.55 -6.52 -6.10
C PHE A 62 1.87 -6.97 -6.71
N VAL A 63 1.86 -8.18 -7.28
CA VAL A 63 2.91 -8.73 -8.12
C VAL A 63 2.43 -8.88 -9.56
N ALA A 64 3.34 -9.04 -10.50
CA ALA A 64 3.04 -9.11 -11.93
C ALA A 64 1.98 -10.17 -12.29
N SER A 65 1.95 -11.31 -11.57
CA SER A 65 0.93 -12.33 -11.80
C SER A 65 -0.48 -11.92 -11.40
N ASP A 66 -0.62 -11.01 -10.40
CA ASP A 66 -1.91 -10.48 -10.01
C ASP A 66 -2.46 -9.57 -11.10
N ILE A 67 -1.60 -8.69 -11.63
CA ILE A 67 -1.97 -7.80 -12.73
C ILE A 67 -2.36 -8.60 -13.98
N ALA A 68 -1.60 -9.65 -14.32
CA ALA A 68 -1.94 -10.54 -15.43
C ALA A 68 -3.30 -11.26 -15.23
N GLU A 69 -3.69 -11.55 -13.98
CA GLU A 69 -5.01 -12.07 -13.68
C GLU A 69 -6.10 -11.00 -13.85
N PHE A 70 -5.83 -9.75 -13.45
CA PHE A 70 -6.81 -8.66 -13.56
C PHE A 70 -7.03 -8.23 -15.02
N GLU A 71 -6.01 -8.33 -15.89
CA GLU A 71 -6.09 -7.91 -17.29
C GLU A 71 -7.23 -8.56 -18.08
N LYS A 72 -7.74 -9.73 -17.67
CA LYS A 72 -8.91 -10.36 -18.30
C LYS A 72 -10.20 -9.55 -18.16
N TYR A 73 -10.25 -8.63 -17.19
CA TYR A 73 -11.40 -7.74 -16.96
C TYR A 73 -11.25 -6.37 -17.65
N LYS A 74 -10.07 -6.08 -18.19
CA LYS A 74 -9.68 -4.74 -18.69
C LYS A 74 -10.69 -4.14 -19.68
N TYR A 75 -11.39 -4.96 -20.44
CA TYR A 75 -12.37 -4.53 -21.44
C TYR A 75 -13.83 -4.87 -21.02
N GLN A 76 -14.08 -5.23 -19.78
CA GLN A 76 -15.38 -5.69 -19.32
C GLN A 76 -16.04 -4.77 -18.28
N ILE A 77 -15.33 -3.76 -17.80
CA ILE A 77 -15.80 -2.91 -16.69
C ILE A 77 -17.03 -2.10 -17.08
N ASP A 78 -17.10 -1.60 -18.30
CA ASP A 78 -18.28 -0.89 -18.82
C ASP A 78 -19.51 -1.81 -18.91
N ASP A 79 -19.32 -3.06 -19.28
CA ASP A 79 -20.37 -4.06 -19.33
C ASP A 79 -20.80 -4.49 -17.92
N GLU A 80 -19.85 -4.67 -17.00
CA GLU A 80 -20.16 -4.90 -15.57
C GLU A 80 -21.01 -3.76 -15.00
N ILE A 81 -20.62 -2.50 -15.24
CA ILE A 81 -21.36 -1.32 -14.78
C ILE A 81 -22.78 -1.31 -15.36
N LYS A 82 -22.95 -1.54 -16.66
CA LYS A 82 -24.26 -1.60 -17.33
C LYS A 82 -25.15 -2.73 -16.80
N ASN A 83 -24.54 -3.84 -16.38
CA ASN A 83 -25.24 -4.99 -15.82
C ASN A 83 -25.35 -4.96 -14.28
N THR A 84 -24.93 -3.86 -13.66
CA THR A 84 -24.88 -3.73 -12.18
C THR A 84 -24.07 -4.84 -11.52
N ASP A 85 -22.94 -5.21 -12.12
CA ASP A 85 -21.98 -6.21 -11.66
C ASP A 85 -20.71 -5.50 -11.16
N ILE A 86 -20.05 -6.08 -10.15
CA ILE A 86 -18.82 -5.58 -9.52
C ILE A 86 -17.75 -6.68 -9.43
N THR A 87 -17.76 -7.63 -10.35
CA THR A 87 -16.85 -8.78 -10.33
C THR A 87 -15.39 -8.36 -10.35
N PHE A 88 -15.01 -7.41 -11.21
CA PHE A 88 -13.66 -6.88 -11.25
C PHE A 88 -13.23 -6.29 -9.90
N PHE A 89 -14.08 -5.44 -9.32
CA PHE A 89 -13.81 -4.82 -8.01
C PHE A 89 -13.59 -5.90 -6.93
N ASN A 90 -14.45 -6.89 -6.84
CA ASN A 90 -14.36 -7.95 -5.85
C ASN A 90 -13.07 -8.77 -6.00
N VAL A 91 -12.70 -9.14 -7.22
CA VAL A 91 -11.47 -9.90 -7.49
C VAL A 91 -10.21 -9.09 -7.07
N VAL A 92 -10.16 -7.81 -7.41
CA VAL A 92 -9.03 -6.96 -7.02
C VAL A 92 -9.01 -6.74 -5.51
N TYR A 93 -10.16 -6.51 -4.88
CA TYR A 93 -10.28 -6.31 -3.44
C TYR A 93 -9.84 -7.55 -2.65
N GLU A 94 -10.33 -8.73 -3.01
CA GLU A 94 -9.93 -9.99 -2.37
C GLU A 94 -8.41 -10.22 -2.49
N ARG A 95 -7.85 -9.96 -3.67
CA ARG A 95 -6.42 -10.06 -3.88
C ARG A 95 -5.65 -9.03 -3.06
N LEU A 96 -6.13 -7.79 -2.97
CA LEU A 96 -5.53 -6.75 -2.13
C LEU A 96 -5.48 -7.20 -0.67
N MET A 97 -6.57 -7.73 -0.12
CA MET A 97 -6.61 -8.23 1.25
C MET A 97 -5.58 -9.33 1.50
N GLN A 98 -5.42 -10.27 0.56
CA GLN A 98 -4.38 -11.29 0.62
C GLN A 98 -2.98 -10.66 0.62
N ARG A 99 -2.73 -9.71 -0.29
CA ARG A 99 -1.43 -9.04 -0.41
C ARG A 99 -1.10 -8.13 0.77
N MET A 100 -2.09 -7.53 1.39
CA MET A 100 -1.90 -6.78 2.63
C MET A 100 -1.52 -7.70 3.79
N SER A 101 -2.11 -8.89 3.88
CA SER A 101 -1.67 -9.90 4.84
C SER A 101 -0.21 -10.34 4.59
N ASP A 102 0.15 -10.61 3.32
CA ASP A 102 1.54 -10.94 2.94
C ASP A 102 2.50 -9.78 3.28
N ALA A 103 2.08 -8.53 3.06
CA ALA A 103 2.87 -7.34 3.35
C ALA A 103 3.16 -7.19 4.85
N LYS A 104 2.22 -7.58 5.71
CA LYS A 104 2.41 -7.59 7.17
C LYS A 104 3.56 -8.51 7.60
N ASP A 105 3.70 -9.65 6.95
CA ASP A 105 4.84 -10.55 7.19
C ASP A 105 6.13 -9.98 6.58
N ILE A 106 6.06 -9.42 5.38
CA ILE A 106 7.23 -8.87 4.68
C ILE A 106 7.87 -7.73 5.46
N TYR A 107 7.09 -6.72 5.91
CA TYR A 107 7.72 -5.60 6.62
C TYR A 107 8.30 -6.03 7.97
N LYS A 108 7.70 -6.97 8.66
CA LYS A 108 8.24 -7.54 9.91
C LYS A 108 9.55 -8.27 9.68
N GLU A 109 9.62 -9.09 8.63
CA GLU A 109 10.87 -9.76 8.24
C GLU A 109 11.97 -8.73 7.89
N VAL A 110 11.63 -7.67 7.19
CA VAL A 110 12.57 -6.61 6.79
C VAL A 110 13.05 -5.82 8.00
N LEU A 111 12.14 -5.37 8.86
CA LEU A 111 12.48 -4.55 10.04
C LEU A 111 13.14 -5.35 11.16
N ALA A 112 13.11 -6.69 11.11
CA ALA A 112 13.87 -7.51 12.04
C ALA A 112 15.39 -7.40 11.88
N THR A 113 15.86 -6.95 10.70
CA THR A 113 17.29 -6.80 10.38
C THR A 113 17.69 -5.32 10.37
N PRO A 114 18.78 -4.92 11.04
CA PRO A 114 19.30 -3.56 10.97
C PRO A 114 19.63 -3.13 9.55
N PHE A 115 19.36 -1.85 9.24
CA PHE A 115 19.76 -1.26 7.98
C PHE A 115 21.20 -0.74 8.03
N ASP A 116 21.95 -0.99 6.96
CA ASP A 116 23.27 -0.37 6.76
C ASP A 116 23.11 0.89 5.89
N TYR A 117 23.14 2.05 6.53
CA TYR A 117 23.07 3.35 5.85
C TYR A 117 24.38 3.77 5.18
N SER A 118 25.49 3.06 5.38
CA SER A 118 26.74 3.28 4.67
C SER A 118 26.73 2.74 3.24
N GLU A 119 25.83 1.83 2.94
CA GLU A 119 25.67 1.29 1.59
C GLU A 119 25.03 2.32 0.65
N ASN A 120 25.70 2.56 -0.48
CA ASN A 120 25.20 3.45 -1.51
C ASN A 120 24.17 2.74 -2.38
N GLU A 121 22.89 2.91 -2.03
CA GLU A 121 21.76 2.35 -2.75
C GLU A 121 20.88 3.47 -3.33
N SER A 122 20.12 3.12 -4.34
CA SER A 122 19.13 4.03 -4.94
C SER A 122 17.73 3.43 -4.87
N ILE A 123 16.75 4.30 -4.75
CA ILE A 123 15.33 3.98 -4.86
C ILE A 123 14.71 4.88 -5.93
N SER A 124 13.89 4.29 -6.80
CA SER A 124 13.04 5.08 -7.68
C SER A 124 11.88 5.65 -6.87
N ILE A 125 11.55 6.92 -7.11
CA ILE A 125 10.36 7.59 -6.57
C ILE A 125 9.27 7.74 -7.65
N LYS A 126 9.55 7.30 -8.87
CA LYS A 126 8.62 7.28 -10.00
C LYS A 126 8.01 5.89 -10.13
N TYR A 127 7.11 5.58 -9.22
CA TYR A 127 6.50 4.26 -9.15
C TYR A 127 5.60 3.94 -10.35
N ASP A 128 5.06 4.93 -11.01
CA ASP A 128 4.30 4.83 -12.27
C ASP A 128 5.15 4.22 -13.40
N GLU A 129 6.45 4.55 -13.46
CA GLU A 129 7.39 4.04 -14.45
C GLU A 129 7.96 2.64 -14.08
N GLU A 130 7.80 2.20 -12.83
CA GLU A 130 8.34 0.92 -12.35
C GLU A 130 7.40 -0.25 -12.70
N PRO A 131 7.92 -1.41 -13.11
CA PRO A 131 7.09 -2.60 -13.26
C PRO A 131 6.62 -3.12 -11.89
N PHE A 132 5.53 -3.88 -11.86
CA PHE A 132 5.18 -4.68 -10.68
C PHE A 132 6.25 -5.73 -10.42
N ALA A 133 6.52 -6.03 -9.15
CA ALA A 133 7.49 -7.05 -8.77
C ALA A 133 7.09 -8.42 -9.38
N ALA A 134 8.05 -9.15 -9.92
CA ALA A 134 7.77 -10.43 -10.56
C ALA A 134 7.30 -11.50 -9.55
N ASN A 135 7.76 -11.40 -8.31
CA ASN A 135 7.48 -12.37 -7.25
C ASN A 135 7.65 -11.74 -5.85
N ARG A 136 7.41 -12.58 -4.80
CA ARG A 136 7.51 -12.16 -3.39
C ARG A 136 8.92 -11.67 -3.01
N ASP A 137 9.98 -12.24 -3.57
CA ASP A 137 11.35 -11.86 -3.21
C ASP A 137 11.70 -10.47 -3.74
N GLU A 138 11.32 -10.16 -4.98
CA GLU A 138 11.44 -8.80 -5.53
C GLU A 138 10.56 -7.81 -4.78
N LEU A 139 9.33 -8.21 -4.39
CA LEU A 139 8.45 -7.38 -3.60
C LEU A 139 9.05 -7.08 -2.23
N LYS A 140 9.65 -8.08 -1.57
CA LYS A 140 10.35 -7.92 -0.30
C LYS A 140 11.56 -6.97 -0.43
N GLU A 141 12.30 -7.05 -1.52
CA GLU A 141 13.42 -6.14 -1.78
C GLU A 141 12.94 -4.71 -2.01
N ARG A 142 11.79 -4.52 -2.69
CA ARG A 142 11.14 -3.21 -2.82
C ARG A 142 10.73 -2.65 -1.46
N TRP A 143 10.09 -3.46 -0.62
CA TRP A 143 9.77 -3.10 0.75
C TRP A 143 11.02 -2.72 1.55
N ARG A 144 12.10 -3.50 1.44
CA ARG A 144 13.35 -3.21 2.13
C ARG A 144 13.89 -1.83 1.78
N LYS A 145 13.96 -1.50 0.50
CA LYS A 145 14.44 -0.19 0.04
C LYS A 145 13.53 0.96 0.48
N GLN A 146 12.22 0.78 0.38
CA GLN A 146 11.25 1.79 0.81
C GLN A 146 11.33 2.03 2.33
N LEU A 147 11.43 0.97 3.12
CA LEU A 147 11.54 1.07 4.58
C LEU A 147 12.88 1.65 5.01
N LYS A 148 13.99 1.25 4.37
CA LYS A 148 15.30 1.87 4.61
C LYS A 148 15.25 3.38 4.34
N TYR A 149 14.62 3.80 3.25
CA TYR A 149 14.42 5.22 2.93
C TYR A 149 13.52 5.93 3.96
N ALA A 150 12.40 5.32 4.35
CA ALA A 150 11.49 5.90 5.33
C ALA A 150 12.15 6.06 6.71
N THR A 151 12.95 5.09 7.14
CA THR A 151 13.67 5.15 8.41
C THR A 151 14.86 6.10 8.39
N LEU A 152 15.43 6.40 7.23
CA LEU A 152 16.58 7.27 7.08
C LEU A 152 16.32 8.69 7.60
N GLY A 153 15.16 9.27 7.34
CA GLY A 153 14.81 10.61 7.82
C GLY A 153 14.75 10.69 9.35
N THR A 154 14.18 9.69 9.99
CA THR A 154 14.14 9.60 11.47
C THR A 154 15.52 9.35 12.04
N TYR A 155 16.32 8.51 11.40
CA TYR A 155 17.70 8.23 11.78
C TYR A 155 18.56 9.49 11.70
N ASP A 156 18.52 10.21 10.58
CA ASP A 156 19.28 11.45 10.37
C ASP A 156 18.93 12.51 11.42
N SER A 157 17.64 12.70 11.69
CA SER A 157 17.18 13.62 12.74
C SER A 157 17.75 13.28 14.12
N LYS A 158 17.85 11.99 14.45
CA LYS A 158 18.41 11.52 15.73
C LYS A 158 19.92 11.75 15.79
N ILE A 159 20.65 11.51 14.70
CA ILE A 159 22.10 11.76 14.62
C ILE A 159 22.41 13.25 14.76
N VAL A 160 21.69 14.11 14.06
CA VAL A 160 21.86 15.58 14.17
C VAL A 160 21.60 16.06 15.61
N HIS A 161 20.63 15.47 16.31
CA HIS A 161 20.39 15.78 17.72
C HIS A 161 21.56 15.37 18.63
N MET A 162 22.21 14.24 18.33
CA MET A 162 23.38 13.78 19.07
C MET A 162 24.55 14.76 18.91
N ASP A 163 24.87 15.15 17.68
CA ASP A 163 25.97 16.09 17.38
C ASP A 163 25.75 17.47 18.03
N ASN A 164 24.48 17.90 18.16
CA ASN A 164 24.16 19.18 18.80
C ASN A 164 24.16 19.12 20.35
N LYS A 165 23.96 17.95 20.98
CA LYS A 165 24.01 17.80 22.44
C LYS A 165 25.39 17.95 23.02
N ASP A 166 26.42 17.70 22.25
CA ASP A 166 27.81 18.03 22.66
C ASP A 166 28.07 19.56 22.83
N LEU A 167 27.09 20.38 22.40
CA LEU A 167 27.18 21.87 22.45
C LEU A 167 26.27 22.51 23.50
N GLU A 168 25.24 21.83 24.04
CA GLU A 168 24.31 22.38 25.03
C GLU A 168 24.00 21.39 26.16
N VAL A 169 24.47 21.73 27.38
CA VAL A 169 24.13 21.04 28.63
C VAL A 169 22.83 21.63 29.16
N THR A 170 21.67 21.04 28.84
CA THR A 170 20.43 21.25 29.62
C THR A 170 19.39 20.14 29.44
N ASP A 171 18.86 19.70 30.59
CA ASP A 171 17.65 18.98 30.91
C ASP A 171 17.56 17.45 30.77
N GLU A 172 17.28 16.87 31.95
CA GLU A 172 17.35 15.45 32.37
C GLU A 172 16.24 14.52 31.82
N HIS A 173 15.48 14.84 30.80
CA HIS A 173 14.31 14.00 30.39
C HIS A 173 14.21 13.66 28.91
N ASP A 174 15.27 13.81 28.13
CA ASP A 174 15.21 13.43 26.72
C ASP A 174 15.88 12.06 26.50
N HIS A 175 15.08 11.06 26.11
CA HIS A 175 15.53 9.73 25.72
C HIS A 175 16.18 9.76 24.32
N ALA A 176 17.17 10.63 24.12
CA ALA A 176 17.92 10.64 22.87
C ALA A 176 18.79 9.39 22.78
N ALA A 177 18.81 8.79 21.62
CA ALA A 177 19.72 7.70 21.30
C ALA A 177 21.17 8.14 21.61
N HIS A 178 21.93 7.28 22.29
CA HIS A 178 23.30 7.59 22.70
C HIS A 178 24.35 7.14 21.68
N THR A 179 23.92 6.36 20.68
CA THR A 179 24.82 5.83 19.64
C THR A 179 24.11 5.73 18.30
N PRO A 180 24.83 5.77 17.16
CA PRO A 180 24.23 5.54 15.85
C PRO A 180 23.46 4.22 15.74
N LYS A 181 23.90 3.18 16.44
CA LYS A 181 23.22 1.88 16.48
C LYS A 181 21.88 1.96 17.22
N GLU A 182 21.81 2.71 18.31
CA GLU A 182 20.56 2.95 19.03
C GLU A 182 19.62 3.81 18.20
N ALA A 183 20.12 4.87 17.55
CA ALA A 183 19.35 5.70 16.64
C ALA A 183 18.72 4.87 15.49
N GLU A 184 19.46 3.95 14.90
CA GLU A 184 18.98 3.04 13.87
C GLU A 184 17.87 2.12 14.43
N SER A 185 18.12 1.48 15.58
CA SER A 185 17.16 0.58 16.21
C SER A 185 15.84 1.27 16.56
N GLU A 186 15.91 2.48 17.11
CA GLU A 186 14.73 3.28 17.46
C GLU A 186 13.97 3.75 16.21
N SER A 187 14.68 4.11 15.15
CA SER A 187 14.07 4.51 13.87
C SER A 187 13.29 3.35 13.24
N ARG A 188 13.85 2.13 13.27
CA ARG A 188 13.15 0.92 12.83
C ARG A 188 11.90 0.63 13.67
N LYS A 189 12.01 0.70 14.98
CA LYS A 189 10.87 0.48 15.91
C LYS A 189 9.76 1.50 15.68
N SER A 190 10.10 2.78 15.48
CA SER A 190 9.13 3.82 15.16
C SER A 190 8.39 3.52 13.86
N THR A 191 9.11 3.09 12.83
CA THR A 191 8.51 2.71 11.54
C THR A 191 7.63 1.46 11.68
N GLU A 192 8.06 0.46 12.47
CA GLU A 192 7.27 -0.74 12.75
C GLU A 192 5.96 -0.39 13.46
N THR A 193 6.01 0.45 14.49
CA THR A 193 4.82 0.91 15.21
C THR A 193 3.84 1.61 14.28
N THR A 194 4.32 2.50 13.41
CA THR A 194 3.46 3.20 12.43
C THR A 194 2.79 2.22 11.46
N LEU A 195 3.51 1.19 11.02
CA LEU A 195 2.94 0.17 10.13
C LEU A 195 1.96 -0.75 10.87
N ASP A 196 2.27 -1.16 12.11
CA ASP A 196 1.34 -1.94 12.92
C ASP A 196 0.02 -1.17 13.13
N GLU A 197 0.08 0.11 13.50
CA GLU A 197 -1.11 0.98 13.64
C GLU A 197 -1.90 1.08 12.33
N PHE A 198 -1.23 1.25 11.19
CA PHE A 198 -1.88 1.30 9.88
C PHE A 198 -2.58 -0.02 9.55
N PHE A 199 -1.91 -1.15 9.71
CA PHE A 199 -2.51 -2.45 9.39
C PHE A 199 -3.60 -2.85 10.39
N ASP A 200 -3.51 -2.44 11.64
CA ASP A 200 -4.57 -2.66 12.63
C ASP A 200 -5.80 -1.83 12.29
N PHE A 201 -5.63 -0.56 11.90
CA PHE A 201 -6.74 0.28 11.41
C PHE A 201 -7.45 -0.33 10.20
N ILE A 202 -6.71 -0.85 9.22
CA ILE A 202 -7.30 -1.51 8.04
C ILE A 202 -8.06 -2.79 8.41
N ASN A 203 -7.61 -3.54 9.43
CA ASN A 203 -8.31 -4.73 9.90
C ASN A 203 -9.61 -4.42 10.63
N ASP A 204 -9.76 -3.21 11.17
CA ASP A 204 -10.95 -2.76 11.92
C ASP A 204 -12.04 -2.18 10.99
N LEU A 205 -11.73 -1.91 9.71
CA LEU A 205 -12.67 -1.43 8.68
C LEU A 205 -13.48 -2.58 8.09
#